data_b582bf251f323b75a285278cc5eb9a9d
#
_entry.id   b582bf251f323b75a285278cc5eb9a9d
#
_cell.length_a   1.000
_cell.length_b   1.000
_cell.length_c   1.000
_cell.angle_alpha   90.00
_cell.angle_beta   90.00
_cell.angle_gamma   90.00
#
_symmetry.space_group_name_H-M   'P 1'
#
loop_
_entity.id
_entity.type
_entity.pdbx_description
1 polymer ?
#
loop_
_entity_poly.entity_id
_entity_poly.type
_entity_poly.pdbx_seq_one_letter_code
_entity_poly.pdbx_strand_id
1 'polypeptide(L)'
;RVVRAAVEASSTPHEASEGRRPSGNRSTTGDGATGGADEAALATTFVAAATDHRYLDAGHQLDFVNKAFELLDRIGWEHADAVFPSLVPGLAAAERAEERSSWRQPVDVATLVEDAAADLPDRLARGDGASWTEPEGFVDRLLGDDPHAVVDALTDAVAAGATGAQLASAVADAAARRVAQFGTANEFRDWNTVHHTYTYANAVCGLAGRTADPTLYRAVLDGAVSVYLDRFLNTPPIPLPDPDGDADPDAVLDDLLETFEVEADGTVGRAGRLTAEYLASGGAPAR
;
A
#
# COMPACT_ATOMS: atom_id res chain seq x y z
N ARG A 1 22.79 -7.18 -3.27
CA ARG A 1 23.72 -6.44 -4.18
C ARG A 1 23.19 -5.05 -4.48
N VAL A 2 21.90 -4.90 -4.76
CA VAL A 2 21.25 -3.61 -5.09
C VAL A 2 21.30 -2.65 -3.90
N VAL A 3 20.91 -3.11 -2.71
CA VAL A 3 20.89 -2.29 -1.47
C VAL A 3 22.30 -1.80 -1.10
N ARG A 4 23.32 -2.64 -1.29
CA ARG A 4 24.72 -2.25 -1.03
C ARG A 4 25.20 -1.16 -1.99
N ALA A 5 24.82 -1.20 -3.26
CA ALA A 5 25.14 -0.18 -4.24
C ALA A 5 24.46 1.17 -3.92
N ALA A 6 23.22 1.18 -3.42
CA ALA A 6 22.50 2.38 -3.01
C ALA A 6 23.15 3.06 -1.79
N VAL A 7 23.59 2.27 -0.80
CA VAL A 7 24.30 2.77 0.39
C VAL A 7 25.69 3.34 0.00
N GLU A 8 26.41 2.69 -0.91
CA GLU A 8 27.72 3.15 -1.39
C GLU A 8 27.60 4.43 -2.24
N ALA A 9 26.52 4.61 -3.01
CA ALA A 9 26.26 5.82 -3.79
C ALA A 9 25.92 7.04 -2.90
N SER A 10 25.30 6.81 -1.74
CA SER A 10 24.98 7.88 -0.76
C SER A 10 26.16 8.25 0.13
N SER A 11 27.25 7.49 0.12
CA SER A 11 28.41 7.61 1.03
C SER A 11 29.64 8.31 0.43
N THR A 12 29.51 9.10 -0.64
CA THR A 12 30.64 9.90 -1.14
C THR A 12 30.97 11.03 -0.16
N PRO A 13 32.19 11.06 0.44
CA PRO A 13 32.56 12.11 1.38
C PRO A 13 32.65 13.44 0.67
N HIS A 14 31.93 14.42 1.15
CA HIS A 14 32.15 15.82 0.77
C HIS A 14 33.50 16.26 1.39
N GLU A 15 34.53 16.41 0.57
CA GLU A 15 35.80 16.96 1.02
C GLU A 15 35.61 18.35 1.62
N ALA A 16 35.90 18.47 2.90
CA ALA A 16 35.94 19.74 3.61
C ALA A 16 37.14 20.56 3.13
N SER A 17 36.92 21.61 2.32
CA SER A 17 37.88 22.67 2.11
C SER A 17 37.62 23.81 3.07
N GLU A 18 38.50 23.98 4.04
CA GLU A 18 38.61 25.20 4.85
C GLU A 18 38.92 26.40 3.98
N GLY A 19 38.21 27.51 4.15
CA GLY A 19 38.64 28.76 3.64
C GLY A 19 37.61 29.87 3.39
N ARG A 20 37.50 30.78 4.37
CA ARG A 20 37.10 32.19 4.20
C ARG A 20 35.64 32.55 3.90
N ARG A 21 34.99 33.15 4.89
CA ARG A 21 33.79 34.00 4.71
C ARG A 21 34.09 35.22 3.82
N PRO A 22 33.14 35.60 2.96
CA PRO A 22 32.50 36.89 3.09
C PRO A 22 30.95 36.81 3.01
N SER A 23 30.34 37.79 3.66
CA SER A 23 28.93 38.10 3.65
C SER A 23 28.41 38.39 2.24
N GLY A 24 27.31 37.70 1.84
CA GLY A 24 26.62 37.97 0.60
C GLY A 24 25.28 37.23 0.56
N ASN A 25 24.23 38.01 0.52
CA ASN A 25 22.84 37.66 0.27
C ASN A 25 22.72 36.59 -0.82
N ARG A 26 22.19 35.39 -0.50
CA ARG A 26 21.96 34.34 -1.47
C ARG A 26 20.46 34.06 -1.57
N SER A 27 19.88 34.51 -2.67
CA SER A 27 18.55 34.12 -3.14
C SER A 27 18.49 32.60 -3.31
N THR A 28 17.56 31.97 -2.60
CA THR A 28 17.21 30.54 -2.73
C THR A 28 16.35 30.33 -3.97
N THR A 29 16.98 30.00 -5.09
CA THR A 29 16.30 29.43 -6.27
C THR A 29 17.27 28.43 -6.92
N GLY A 30 17.07 27.14 -6.70
CA GLY A 30 17.84 26.12 -7.43
C GLY A 30 17.85 24.66 -6.91
N ASP A 31 17.21 24.33 -5.77
CA ASP A 31 17.41 23.00 -5.18
C ASP A 31 16.21 22.02 -5.32
N GLY A 32 15.13 22.42 -5.97
CA GLY A 32 13.92 21.59 -6.02
C GLY A 32 13.96 20.43 -7.03
N ALA A 33 14.78 20.52 -8.07
CA ALA A 33 14.72 19.56 -9.18
C ALA A 33 15.67 18.35 -9.00
N THR A 34 16.78 18.50 -8.30
CA THR A 34 17.73 17.41 -8.00
C THR A 34 17.25 16.52 -6.87
N GLY A 35 16.64 17.09 -5.81
CA GLY A 35 16.11 16.34 -4.68
C GLY A 35 15.01 15.35 -5.05
N GLY A 36 14.10 15.73 -5.94
CA GLY A 36 13.00 14.84 -6.36
C GLY A 36 13.46 13.66 -7.23
N ALA A 37 14.52 13.81 -8.02
CA ALA A 37 15.08 12.71 -8.80
C ALA A 37 15.78 11.67 -7.91
N ASP A 38 16.49 12.12 -6.89
CA ASP A 38 17.16 11.27 -5.91
C ASP A 38 16.12 10.52 -5.05
N GLU A 39 15.02 11.16 -4.67
CA GLU A 39 13.90 10.55 -3.93
C GLU A 39 13.23 9.42 -4.73
N ALA A 40 12.92 9.65 -6.00
CA ALA A 40 12.32 8.64 -6.86
C ALA A 40 13.25 7.44 -7.08
N ALA A 41 14.55 7.68 -7.22
CA ALA A 41 15.56 6.62 -7.35
C ALA A 41 15.69 5.79 -6.07
N LEU A 42 15.61 6.42 -4.89
CA LEU A 42 15.58 5.72 -3.60
C LEU A 42 14.29 4.89 -3.47
N ALA A 43 13.13 5.47 -3.80
CA ALA A 43 11.85 4.75 -3.75
C ALA A 43 11.90 3.51 -4.66
N THR A 44 12.35 3.64 -5.90
CA THR A 44 12.54 2.52 -6.82
C THR A 44 13.46 1.44 -6.24
N THR A 45 14.59 1.84 -5.66
CA THR A 45 15.57 0.92 -5.08
C THR A 45 15.00 0.13 -3.92
N PHE A 46 14.32 0.81 -3.00
CA PHE A 46 13.75 0.16 -1.82
C PHE A 46 12.50 -0.69 -2.15
N VAL A 47 11.67 -0.25 -3.10
CA VAL A 47 10.56 -1.07 -3.62
C VAL A 47 11.11 -2.33 -4.29
N ALA A 48 12.12 -2.22 -5.14
CA ALA A 48 12.77 -3.36 -5.76
C ALA A 48 13.35 -4.34 -4.73
N ALA A 49 14.00 -3.83 -3.68
CA ALA A 49 14.56 -4.67 -2.61
C ALA A 49 13.46 -5.35 -1.76
N ALA A 50 12.37 -4.66 -1.49
CA ALA A 50 11.25 -5.18 -0.69
C ALA A 50 10.35 -6.16 -1.48
N THR A 51 10.45 -6.18 -2.82
CA THR A 51 9.66 -7.04 -3.72
C THR A 51 10.51 -8.08 -4.48
N ASP A 52 11.80 -8.20 -4.14
CA ASP A 52 12.69 -9.23 -4.71
C ASP A 52 12.23 -10.64 -4.29
N HIS A 53 11.65 -10.73 -3.10
CA HIS A 53 10.91 -11.87 -2.56
C HIS A 53 9.47 -11.47 -2.24
N ARG A 54 8.59 -12.46 -2.02
CA ARG A 54 7.16 -12.21 -1.85
C ARG A 54 6.84 -11.79 -0.42
N TYR A 55 6.13 -10.68 -0.27
CA TYR A 55 5.43 -10.22 0.94
C TYR A 55 6.26 -10.36 2.22
N LEU A 56 7.47 -9.75 2.21
CA LEU A 56 8.49 -9.87 3.25
C LEU A 56 7.95 -9.52 4.65
N ASP A 57 8.17 -10.40 5.64
CA ASP A 57 7.70 -10.28 7.03
C ASP A 57 6.22 -9.91 7.13
N ALA A 58 5.35 -10.60 6.39
CA ALA A 58 3.93 -10.32 6.32
C ALA A 58 3.62 -8.86 5.93
N GLY A 59 4.45 -8.28 5.06
CA GLY A 59 4.27 -6.94 4.51
C GLY A 59 4.98 -5.83 5.28
N HIS A 60 5.51 -6.10 6.47
CA HIS A 60 6.15 -5.08 7.30
C HIS A 60 7.31 -4.36 6.63
N GLN A 61 8.11 -5.06 5.81
CA GLN A 61 9.31 -4.44 5.23
C GLN A 61 8.95 -3.32 4.26
N LEU A 62 7.90 -3.49 3.43
CA LEU A 62 7.44 -2.44 2.54
C LEU A 62 6.76 -1.30 3.29
N ASP A 63 6.00 -1.62 4.36
CA ASP A 63 5.40 -0.60 5.21
C ASP A 63 6.48 0.25 5.92
N PHE A 64 7.53 -0.34 6.44
CA PHE A 64 8.67 0.39 7.00
C PHE A 64 9.38 1.26 5.98
N VAL A 65 9.52 0.81 4.74
CA VAL A 65 10.04 1.63 3.64
C VAL A 65 9.14 2.87 3.46
N ASN A 66 7.83 2.70 3.32
CA ASN A 66 6.90 3.82 3.18
C ASN A 66 6.97 4.78 4.39
N LYS A 67 7.00 4.24 5.62
CA LYS A 67 7.10 5.05 6.84
C LYS A 67 8.42 5.83 6.94
N ALA A 68 9.51 5.31 6.38
CA ALA A 68 10.76 6.05 6.32
C ALA A 68 10.65 7.28 5.41
N PHE A 69 9.99 7.16 4.26
CA PHE A 69 9.70 8.31 3.38
C PHE A 69 8.78 9.32 4.07
N GLU A 70 7.67 8.88 4.67
CA GLU A 70 6.75 9.75 5.43
C GLU A 70 7.46 10.46 6.59
N LEU A 71 8.38 9.77 7.26
CA LEU A 71 9.19 10.36 8.33
C LEU A 71 10.08 11.49 7.80
N LEU A 72 10.81 11.25 6.70
CA LEU A 72 11.70 12.24 6.12
C LEU A 72 10.97 13.47 5.60
N ASP A 73 9.75 13.31 5.08
CA ASP A 73 8.88 14.44 4.71
C ASP A 73 8.53 15.33 5.91
N ARG A 74 8.54 14.77 7.12
CA ARG A 74 8.19 15.48 8.36
C ARG A 74 9.40 16.10 9.06
N ILE A 75 10.52 15.36 9.10
CA ILE A 75 11.71 15.79 9.88
C ILE A 75 12.79 16.42 9.03
N GLY A 76 12.73 16.27 7.69
CA GLY A 76 13.71 16.76 6.72
C GLY A 76 14.57 15.67 6.11
N TRP A 77 14.86 15.85 4.82
CA TRP A 77 15.61 14.89 4.00
C TRP A 77 17.12 14.85 4.32
N GLU A 78 17.63 15.81 5.06
CA GLU A 78 19.00 15.80 5.61
C GLU A 78 19.24 14.63 6.59
N HIS A 79 18.20 13.93 7.03
CA HIS A 79 18.28 12.75 7.89
C HIS A 79 18.25 11.42 7.11
N ALA A 80 18.20 11.45 5.78
CA ALA A 80 18.09 10.25 4.94
C ALA A 80 19.22 9.24 5.17
N ASP A 81 20.45 9.73 5.38
CA ASP A 81 21.64 8.91 5.64
C ASP A 81 21.57 8.11 6.95
N ALA A 82 20.74 8.54 7.89
CA ALA A 82 20.48 7.81 9.14
C ALA A 82 19.27 6.87 9.02
N VAL A 83 18.23 7.30 8.30
CA VAL A 83 16.94 6.58 8.23
C VAL A 83 17.04 5.37 7.31
N PHE A 84 17.45 5.51 6.06
CA PHE A 84 17.44 4.41 5.10
C PHE A 84 18.38 3.23 5.45
N PRO A 85 19.62 3.44 5.94
CA PRO A 85 20.45 2.32 6.38
C PRO A 85 19.84 1.48 7.49
N SER A 86 18.96 2.05 8.33
CA SER A 86 18.29 1.34 9.41
C SER A 86 17.31 0.25 8.91
N LEU A 87 16.82 0.36 7.67
CA LEU A 87 15.91 -0.62 7.05
C LEU A 87 16.65 -1.86 6.51
N VAL A 88 17.94 -1.72 6.18
CA VAL A 88 18.70 -2.76 5.48
C VAL A 88 18.77 -4.08 6.25
N PRO A 89 19.03 -4.11 7.57
CA PRO A 89 19.06 -5.37 8.33
C PRO A 89 17.71 -6.11 8.30
N GLY A 90 16.59 -5.36 8.41
CA GLY A 90 15.25 -5.92 8.33
C GLY A 90 14.99 -6.56 6.96
N LEU A 91 15.23 -5.82 5.87
CA LEU A 91 15.08 -6.33 4.51
C LEU A 91 15.94 -7.57 4.23
N ALA A 92 17.17 -7.61 4.77
CA ALA A 92 18.09 -8.72 4.56
C ALA A 92 17.74 -9.99 5.33
N ALA A 93 17.06 -9.87 6.48
CA ALA A 93 16.71 -10.97 7.38
C ALA A 93 15.23 -11.36 7.31
N ALA A 94 14.43 -10.69 6.48
CA ALA A 94 12.98 -10.87 6.41
C ALA A 94 12.57 -12.29 6.03
N GLU A 95 11.51 -12.79 6.67
CA GLU A 95 10.84 -14.01 6.26
C GLU A 95 10.13 -13.81 4.91
N ARG A 96 10.15 -14.83 4.07
CA ARG A 96 9.59 -14.81 2.73
C ARG A 96 8.27 -15.55 2.70
N ALA A 97 7.24 -14.92 2.17
CA ALA A 97 5.92 -15.52 2.13
C ALA A 97 5.85 -16.76 1.22
N GLU A 98 6.62 -16.78 0.13
CA GLU A 98 6.70 -17.92 -0.79
C GLU A 98 7.26 -19.20 -0.15
N GLU A 99 7.92 -19.09 1.02
CA GLU A 99 8.40 -20.22 1.82
C GLU A 99 7.33 -20.75 2.79
N ARG A 100 6.23 -20.03 2.98
CA ARG A 100 5.13 -20.40 3.89
C ARG A 100 4.13 -21.32 3.21
N SER A 101 3.63 -22.32 3.96
CA SER A 101 2.62 -23.26 3.45
C SER A 101 1.32 -22.56 3.02
N SER A 102 0.93 -21.45 3.68
CA SER A 102 -0.28 -20.69 3.34
C SER A 102 -0.23 -20.05 1.94
N TRP A 103 0.96 -19.80 1.41
CA TRP A 103 1.15 -19.30 0.04
C TRP A 103 1.28 -20.41 -1.01
N ARG A 104 1.40 -21.67 -0.57
CA ARG A 104 1.57 -22.84 -1.44
C ARG A 104 0.34 -23.76 -1.45
N GLN A 105 -0.54 -23.69 -0.42
CA GLN A 105 -1.65 -24.60 -0.23
C GLN A 105 -2.90 -23.83 0.22
N PRO A 106 -4.12 -24.19 -0.23
CA PRO A 106 -4.46 -25.22 -1.22
C PRO A 106 -4.15 -24.82 -2.67
N VAL A 107 -3.88 -23.55 -2.95
CA VAL A 107 -3.45 -23.03 -4.25
C VAL A 107 -2.04 -22.46 -4.11
N ASP A 108 -1.16 -22.74 -5.06
CA ASP A 108 0.20 -22.18 -5.09
C ASP A 108 0.16 -20.73 -5.64
N VAL A 109 -0.25 -19.79 -4.76
CA VAL A 109 -0.33 -18.37 -5.13
C VAL A 109 1.06 -17.74 -5.28
N ALA A 110 2.09 -18.33 -4.65
CA ALA A 110 3.46 -17.83 -4.80
C ALA A 110 3.94 -18.03 -6.25
N THR A 111 3.75 -19.20 -6.83
CA THR A 111 4.06 -19.45 -8.26
C THR A 111 3.17 -18.57 -9.15
N LEU A 112 1.88 -18.43 -8.83
CA LEU A 112 0.96 -17.61 -9.62
C LEU A 112 1.43 -16.14 -9.73
N VAL A 113 1.84 -15.51 -8.62
CA VAL A 113 2.35 -14.10 -8.67
C VAL A 113 3.75 -14.03 -9.28
N GLU A 114 4.58 -15.06 -9.15
CA GLU A 114 5.89 -15.11 -9.81
C GLU A 114 5.75 -15.15 -11.33
N ASP A 115 4.87 -16.00 -11.85
CA ASP A 115 4.57 -16.09 -13.27
C ASP A 115 3.97 -14.79 -13.81
N ALA A 116 3.00 -14.21 -13.08
CA ALA A 116 2.42 -12.92 -13.42
C ALA A 116 3.46 -11.79 -13.44
N ALA A 117 4.38 -11.77 -12.47
CA ALA A 117 5.46 -10.80 -12.42
C ALA A 117 6.47 -10.96 -13.57
N ALA A 118 6.71 -12.19 -14.02
CA ALA A 118 7.54 -12.46 -15.19
C ALA A 118 6.91 -11.94 -16.50
N ASP A 119 5.59 -11.95 -16.61
CA ASP A 119 4.83 -11.47 -17.77
C ASP A 119 4.65 -9.92 -17.78
N LEU A 120 4.92 -9.22 -16.68
CA LEU A 120 4.70 -7.77 -16.57
C LEU A 120 5.36 -6.96 -17.68
N PRO A 121 6.61 -7.23 -18.13
CA PRO A 121 7.22 -6.45 -19.21
C PRO A 121 6.40 -6.49 -20.51
N ASP A 122 5.86 -7.64 -20.88
CA ASP A 122 5.03 -7.81 -22.08
C ASP A 122 3.64 -7.15 -21.91
N ARG A 123 3.07 -7.21 -20.69
CA ARG A 123 1.81 -6.56 -20.35
C ARG A 123 1.94 -5.03 -20.42
N LEU A 124 2.98 -4.47 -19.83
CA LEU A 124 3.30 -3.04 -19.87
C LEU A 124 3.52 -2.55 -21.30
N ALA A 125 4.27 -3.31 -22.12
CA ALA A 125 4.47 -2.96 -23.52
C ALA A 125 3.17 -2.93 -24.32
N ARG A 126 2.19 -3.80 -24.02
CA ARG A 126 0.87 -3.77 -24.65
C ARG A 126 0.02 -2.59 -24.20
N GLY A 127 0.13 -2.18 -22.93
CA GLY A 127 -0.59 -1.05 -22.36
C GLY A 127 0.05 0.31 -22.63
N ASP A 128 1.22 0.36 -23.29
CA ASP A 128 1.93 1.61 -23.54
C ASP A 128 1.09 2.57 -24.41
N GLY A 129 0.96 3.80 -23.92
CA GLY A 129 0.15 4.82 -24.55
C GLY A 129 -1.38 4.64 -24.42
N ALA A 130 -1.86 3.56 -23.81
CA ALA A 130 -3.28 3.37 -23.49
C ALA A 130 -3.69 4.11 -22.22
N SER A 131 -4.99 4.34 -22.06
CA SER A 131 -5.57 4.93 -20.85
C SER A 131 -6.62 4.00 -20.28
N TRP A 132 -6.36 3.49 -19.07
CA TRP A 132 -7.29 2.63 -18.37
C TRP A 132 -8.16 3.43 -17.42
N THR A 133 -9.44 3.05 -17.39
CA THR A 133 -10.39 3.53 -16.38
C THR A 133 -10.89 2.32 -15.62
N GLU A 134 -10.95 2.41 -14.30
CA GLU A 134 -11.42 1.33 -13.44
C GLU A 134 -12.86 0.95 -13.83
N PRO A 135 -13.10 -0.32 -14.24
CA PRO A 135 -14.45 -0.77 -14.56
C PRO A 135 -15.27 -0.94 -13.27
N GLU A 136 -16.58 -0.78 -13.39
CA GLU A 136 -17.51 -1.11 -12.31
C GLU A 136 -17.29 -2.55 -11.82
N GLY A 137 -17.28 -2.77 -10.51
CA GLY A 137 -17.05 -4.07 -9.89
C GLY A 137 -15.61 -4.58 -9.97
N PHE A 138 -14.63 -3.74 -10.32
CA PHE A 138 -13.23 -4.17 -10.37
C PHE A 138 -12.71 -4.58 -8.98
N VAL A 139 -12.98 -3.78 -7.97
CA VAL A 139 -12.61 -4.09 -6.57
C VAL A 139 -13.31 -5.35 -6.06
N ASP A 140 -14.55 -5.58 -6.46
CA ASP A 140 -15.29 -6.80 -6.09
C ASP A 140 -14.63 -8.06 -6.67
N ARG A 141 -14.00 -7.98 -7.86
CA ARG A 141 -13.19 -9.08 -8.39
C ARG A 141 -11.94 -9.34 -7.55
N LEU A 142 -11.29 -8.29 -7.03
CA LEU A 142 -10.12 -8.42 -6.15
C LEU A 142 -10.50 -9.07 -4.81
N LEU A 143 -11.76 -8.96 -4.38
CA LEU A 143 -12.32 -9.63 -3.22
C LEU A 143 -12.82 -11.05 -3.50
N GLY A 144 -12.72 -11.50 -4.74
CA GLY A 144 -13.22 -12.79 -5.21
C GLY A 144 -12.54 -14.01 -4.60
N ASP A 145 -13.07 -15.18 -4.93
CA ASP A 145 -12.67 -16.46 -4.35
C ASP A 145 -11.67 -17.26 -5.22
N ASP A 146 -11.38 -16.77 -6.42
CA ASP A 146 -10.44 -17.36 -7.35
C ASP A 146 -9.18 -16.49 -7.48
N PRO A 147 -8.01 -16.94 -6.98
CA PRO A 147 -6.78 -16.17 -7.06
C PRO A 147 -6.27 -15.97 -8.48
N HIS A 148 -6.58 -16.90 -9.41
CA HIS A 148 -6.25 -16.72 -10.82
C HIS A 148 -7.05 -15.56 -11.41
N ALA A 149 -8.35 -15.48 -11.14
CA ALA A 149 -9.19 -14.38 -11.60
C ALA A 149 -8.76 -13.02 -11.00
N VAL A 150 -8.29 -13.00 -9.75
CA VAL A 150 -7.72 -11.80 -9.10
C VAL A 150 -6.47 -11.33 -9.82
N VAL A 151 -5.52 -12.23 -10.06
CA VAL A 151 -4.25 -11.90 -10.74
C VAL A 151 -4.48 -11.54 -12.20
N ASP A 152 -5.34 -12.25 -12.91
CA ASP A 152 -5.71 -11.96 -14.31
C ASP A 152 -6.35 -10.56 -14.42
N ALA A 153 -7.25 -10.18 -13.48
CA ALA A 153 -7.87 -8.86 -13.49
C ALA A 153 -6.82 -7.73 -13.41
N LEU A 154 -5.79 -7.89 -12.57
CA LEU A 154 -4.71 -6.91 -12.44
C LEU A 154 -3.80 -6.88 -13.67
N THR A 155 -3.38 -8.04 -14.16
CA THR A 155 -2.47 -8.11 -15.31
C THR A 155 -3.15 -7.68 -16.62
N ASP A 156 -4.44 -7.94 -16.79
CA ASP A 156 -5.23 -7.44 -17.91
C ASP A 156 -5.42 -5.92 -17.83
N ALA A 157 -5.62 -5.36 -16.63
CA ALA A 157 -5.66 -3.92 -16.43
C ALA A 157 -4.32 -3.26 -16.79
N VAL A 158 -3.17 -3.88 -16.42
CA VAL A 158 -1.84 -3.42 -16.87
C VAL A 158 -1.76 -3.41 -18.39
N ALA A 159 -2.18 -4.49 -19.04
CA ALA A 159 -2.18 -4.58 -20.52
C ALA A 159 -3.16 -3.60 -21.19
N ALA A 160 -4.13 -3.09 -20.45
CA ALA A 160 -5.05 -2.04 -20.90
C ALA A 160 -4.56 -0.60 -20.57
N GLY A 161 -3.38 -0.46 -19.95
CA GLY A 161 -2.76 0.83 -19.65
C GLY A 161 -3.01 1.34 -18.22
N ALA A 162 -3.41 0.47 -17.28
CA ALA A 162 -3.54 0.85 -15.88
C ALA A 162 -2.16 1.19 -15.28
N THR A 163 -2.09 2.31 -14.58
CA THR A 163 -0.89 2.70 -13.84
C THR A 163 -0.75 1.94 -12.53
N GLY A 164 0.48 1.82 -12.03
CA GLY A 164 0.73 1.22 -10.71
C GLY A 164 -0.03 1.92 -9.59
N ALA A 165 -0.19 3.25 -9.67
CA ALA A 165 -0.96 4.02 -8.69
C ALA A 165 -2.46 3.69 -8.71
N GLN A 166 -3.06 3.53 -9.89
CA GLN A 166 -4.48 3.14 -10.01
C GLN A 166 -4.72 1.75 -9.41
N LEU A 167 -3.87 0.79 -9.73
CA LEU A 167 -4.00 -0.57 -9.22
C LEU A 167 -3.68 -0.66 -7.72
N ALA A 168 -2.69 0.10 -7.23
CA ALA A 168 -2.41 0.20 -5.80
C ALA A 168 -3.63 0.74 -5.03
N SER A 169 -4.31 1.76 -5.56
CA SER A 169 -5.54 2.31 -4.98
C SER A 169 -6.65 1.27 -4.93
N ALA A 170 -6.88 0.52 -6.00
CA ALA A 170 -7.90 -0.53 -6.06
C ALA A 170 -7.60 -1.66 -5.05
N VAL A 171 -6.33 -2.08 -4.91
CA VAL A 171 -5.94 -3.09 -3.92
C VAL A 171 -6.09 -2.56 -2.49
N ALA A 172 -5.80 -1.29 -2.23
CA ALA A 172 -6.01 -0.69 -0.92
C ALA A 172 -7.50 -0.60 -0.55
N ASP A 173 -8.37 -0.28 -1.52
CA ASP A 173 -9.82 -0.33 -1.32
C ASP A 173 -10.28 -1.77 -1.01
N ALA A 174 -9.81 -2.77 -1.78
CA ALA A 174 -10.11 -4.17 -1.50
C ALA A 174 -9.64 -4.59 -0.11
N ALA A 175 -8.43 -4.19 0.31
CA ALA A 175 -7.91 -4.47 1.65
C ALA A 175 -8.77 -3.81 2.75
N ALA A 176 -9.18 -2.55 2.57
CA ALA A 176 -10.05 -1.85 3.50
C ALA A 176 -11.42 -2.54 3.64
N ARG A 177 -12.03 -2.95 2.52
CA ARG A 177 -13.30 -3.70 2.51
C ARG A 177 -13.12 -5.07 3.17
N ARG A 178 -11.98 -5.75 2.98
CA ARG A 178 -11.67 -7.00 3.67
C ARG A 178 -11.61 -6.83 5.18
N VAL A 179 -10.94 -5.76 5.68
CA VAL A 179 -10.94 -5.40 7.12
C VAL A 179 -12.38 -5.17 7.61
N ALA A 180 -13.17 -4.39 6.88
CA ALA A 180 -14.55 -4.07 7.27
C ALA A 180 -15.48 -5.30 7.33
N GLN A 181 -15.15 -6.38 6.62
CA GLN A 181 -15.89 -7.63 6.64
C GLN A 181 -15.53 -8.54 7.81
N PHE A 182 -14.48 -8.21 8.61
CA PHE A 182 -14.08 -9.02 9.75
C PHE A 182 -15.07 -8.88 10.92
N GLY A 183 -15.45 -10.01 11.48
CA GLY A 183 -16.37 -10.08 12.61
C GLY A 183 -15.68 -9.91 13.96
N THR A 184 -16.41 -9.39 14.95
CA THR A 184 -15.89 -9.25 16.33
C THR A 184 -15.62 -10.61 17.01
N ALA A 185 -16.09 -11.72 16.43
CA ALA A 185 -15.76 -13.07 16.88
C ALA A 185 -14.40 -13.57 16.42
N ASN A 186 -13.74 -12.88 15.47
CA ASN A 186 -12.39 -13.21 15.05
C ASN A 186 -11.39 -12.98 16.19
N GLU A 187 -10.37 -13.85 16.24
CA GLU A 187 -9.31 -13.73 17.24
C GLU A 187 -8.36 -12.56 16.93
N PHE A 188 -7.63 -12.09 17.94
CA PHE A 188 -6.64 -11.02 17.79
C PHE A 188 -5.63 -11.31 16.67
N ARG A 189 -5.23 -12.57 16.50
CA ARG A 189 -4.28 -12.97 15.46
C ARG A 189 -4.83 -12.74 14.06
N ASP A 190 -6.13 -12.99 13.84
CA ASP A 190 -6.78 -12.81 12.54
C ASP A 190 -6.86 -11.32 12.22
N TRP A 191 -7.28 -10.52 13.20
CA TRP A 191 -7.29 -9.06 13.07
C TRP A 191 -5.91 -8.49 12.79
N ASN A 192 -4.88 -9.00 13.46
CA ASN A 192 -3.50 -8.58 13.24
C ASN A 192 -3.06 -8.87 11.80
N THR A 193 -3.42 -10.04 11.27
CA THR A 193 -3.07 -10.44 9.89
C THR A 193 -3.72 -9.51 8.87
N VAL A 194 -5.04 -9.28 8.96
CA VAL A 194 -5.73 -8.42 7.99
C VAL A 194 -5.30 -6.96 8.08
N HIS A 195 -4.92 -6.47 9.27
CA HIS A 195 -4.34 -5.14 9.41
C HIS A 195 -2.99 -5.01 8.72
N HIS A 196 -2.13 -6.04 8.77
CA HIS A 196 -0.86 -6.04 8.04
C HIS A 196 -1.08 -5.99 6.53
N THR A 197 -2.08 -6.72 6.00
CA THR A 197 -2.46 -6.62 4.59
C THR A 197 -2.91 -5.21 4.22
N TYR A 198 -3.70 -4.57 5.08
CA TYR A 198 -4.14 -3.19 4.86
C TYR A 198 -2.98 -2.18 4.91
N THR A 199 -2.09 -2.27 5.92
CA THR A 199 -0.93 -1.37 6.01
C THR A 199 0.04 -1.56 4.85
N TYR A 200 0.23 -2.81 4.39
CA TYR A 200 0.99 -3.10 3.17
C TYR A 200 0.37 -2.44 1.94
N ALA A 201 -0.93 -2.63 1.70
CA ALA A 201 -1.62 -2.05 0.56
C ALA A 201 -1.57 -0.51 0.59
N ASN A 202 -1.72 0.10 1.77
CA ASN A 202 -1.53 1.54 1.98
C ASN A 202 -0.09 1.99 1.67
N ALA A 203 0.91 1.20 2.05
CA ALA A 203 2.31 1.49 1.75
C ALA A 203 2.58 1.45 0.23
N VAL A 204 1.99 0.49 -0.51
CA VAL A 204 2.06 0.44 -1.97
C VAL A 204 1.48 1.73 -2.59
N CYS A 205 0.33 2.22 -2.09
CA CYS A 205 -0.26 3.50 -2.52
C CYS A 205 0.68 4.68 -2.26
N GLY A 206 1.27 4.78 -1.07
CA GLY A 206 2.20 5.84 -0.72
C GLY A 206 3.43 5.86 -1.62
N LEU A 207 4.00 4.69 -1.88
CA LEU A 207 5.17 4.52 -2.74
C LEU A 207 4.84 4.74 -4.22
N ALA A 208 3.61 4.46 -4.67
CA ALA A 208 3.14 4.77 -6.02
C ALA A 208 3.09 6.28 -6.31
N GLY A 209 3.01 7.12 -5.29
CA GLY A 209 3.16 8.56 -5.41
C GLY A 209 4.61 9.02 -5.58
N ARG A 210 5.59 8.14 -5.32
CA ARG A 210 7.03 8.45 -5.33
C ARG A 210 7.78 7.84 -6.51
N THR A 211 7.31 6.71 -7.01
CA THR A 211 7.92 6.03 -8.16
C THR A 211 6.86 5.43 -9.07
N ALA A 212 7.12 5.51 -10.38
CA ALA A 212 6.34 4.83 -11.41
C ALA A 212 7.08 3.58 -11.95
N ASP A 213 8.10 3.10 -11.24
CA ASP A 213 8.91 1.97 -11.68
C ASP A 213 8.07 0.69 -11.76
N PRO A 214 8.26 -0.15 -12.80
CA PRO A 214 7.53 -1.41 -12.97
C PRO A 214 7.63 -2.38 -11.79
N THR A 215 8.63 -2.30 -10.93
CA THR A 215 8.73 -3.14 -9.72
C THR A 215 7.58 -2.91 -8.75
N LEU A 216 6.91 -1.75 -8.80
CA LEU A 216 5.72 -1.46 -7.99
C LEU A 216 4.57 -2.43 -8.27
N TYR A 217 4.43 -2.90 -9.52
CA TYR A 217 3.37 -3.87 -9.86
C TYR A 217 3.56 -5.23 -9.15
N ARG A 218 4.79 -5.59 -8.77
CA ARG A 218 5.03 -6.78 -7.93
C ARG A 218 4.39 -6.60 -6.55
N ALA A 219 4.56 -5.41 -5.95
CA ALA A 219 3.93 -5.10 -4.67
C ALA A 219 2.39 -5.10 -4.78
N VAL A 220 1.83 -4.61 -5.88
CA VAL A 220 0.39 -4.66 -6.15
C VAL A 220 -0.11 -6.12 -6.19
N LEU A 221 0.58 -7.00 -6.91
CA LEU A 221 0.23 -8.43 -6.99
C LEU A 221 0.31 -9.11 -5.63
N ASP A 222 1.38 -8.89 -4.87
CA ASP A 222 1.56 -9.45 -3.52
C ASP A 222 0.45 -8.98 -2.57
N GLY A 223 0.07 -7.70 -2.64
CA GLY A 223 -1.02 -7.12 -1.86
C GLY A 223 -2.37 -7.74 -2.19
N ALA A 224 -2.70 -7.87 -3.47
CA ALA A 224 -3.97 -8.46 -3.90
C ALA A 224 -4.12 -9.93 -3.50
N VAL A 225 -3.04 -10.71 -3.61
CA VAL A 225 -3.04 -12.11 -3.18
C VAL A 225 -3.13 -12.21 -1.65
N SER A 226 -2.54 -11.29 -0.90
CA SER A 226 -2.71 -11.24 0.56
C SER A 226 -4.17 -10.95 0.95
N VAL A 227 -4.85 -10.02 0.26
CA VAL A 227 -6.30 -9.77 0.42
C VAL A 227 -7.12 -11.03 0.14
N TYR A 228 -6.75 -11.79 -0.90
CA TYR A 228 -7.39 -13.08 -1.20
C TYR A 228 -7.17 -14.10 -0.08
N LEU A 229 -5.96 -14.22 0.47
CA LEU A 229 -5.63 -15.17 1.53
C LEU A 229 -6.35 -14.85 2.84
N ASP A 230 -6.54 -13.58 3.17
CA ASP A 230 -7.21 -13.14 4.41
C ASP A 230 -8.68 -13.61 4.50
N ARG A 231 -9.33 -13.92 3.38
CA ARG A 231 -10.69 -14.47 3.38
C ARG A 231 -10.83 -15.77 4.17
N PHE A 232 -9.77 -16.58 4.25
CA PHE A 232 -9.80 -17.83 4.99
C PHE A 232 -9.83 -17.65 6.51
N LEU A 233 -9.48 -16.46 6.99
CA LEU A 233 -9.49 -16.11 8.41
C LEU A 233 -10.87 -15.66 8.88
N ASN A 234 -11.79 -15.32 7.98
CA ASN A 234 -13.06 -14.68 8.27
C ASN A 234 -14.22 -15.38 7.54
N THR A 235 -14.77 -16.41 8.17
CA THR A 235 -15.83 -17.23 7.56
C THR A 235 -16.98 -17.46 8.55
N PRO A 236 -18.22 -16.98 8.29
CA PRO A 236 -18.60 -16.15 7.15
C PRO A 236 -18.18 -14.68 7.32
N PRO A 237 -17.95 -13.94 6.21
CA PRO A 237 -17.67 -12.50 6.29
C PRO A 237 -18.92 -11.73 6.74
N ILE A 238 -18.71 -10.62 7.45
CA ILE A 238 -19.78 -9.67 7.75
C ILE A 238 -20.12 -8.91 6.46
N PRO A 239 -21.43 -8.75 6.11
CA PRO A 239 -21.81 -7.90 5.00
C PRO A 239 -21.33 -6.45 5.21
N LEU A 240 -20.84 -5.85 4.15
CA LEU A 240 -20.55 -4.42 4.17
C LEU A 240 -21.84 -3.62 4.37
N PRO A 241 -21.77 -2.46 5.05
CA PRO A 241 -22.92 -1.57 5.14
C PRO A 241 -23.43 -1.19 3.75
N ASP A 242 -24.75 -1.14 3.60
CA ASP A 242 -25.42 -0.55 2.43
C ASP A 242 -25.99 0.81 2.87
N PRO A 243 -25.25 1.90 2.67
CA PRO A 243 -25.63 3.20 3.22
C PRO A 243 -26.73 3.88 2.41
N ASP A 244 -27.63 4.59 3.09
CA ASP A 244 -28.59 5.50 2.45
C ASP A 244 -27.88 6.80 2.05
N GLY A 245 -27.69 7.01 0.75
CA GLY A 245 -27.08 8.22 0.21
C GLY A 245 -27.98 9.46 0.24
N ASP A 246 -29.27 9.30 0.48
CA ASP A 246 -30.25 10.39 0.50
C ASP A 246 -30.48 10.93 1.94
N ALA A 247 -29.82 10.38 2.94
CA ALA A 247 -29.93 10.84 4.32
C ALA A 247 -29.37 12.26 4.51
N ASP A 248 -29.87 12.97 5.54
CA ASP A 248 -29.29 14.26 5.95
C ASP A 248 -27.98 14.02 6.73
N PRO A 249 -26.81 14.42 6.19
CA PRO A 249 -25.53 14.14 6.82
C PRO A 249 -25.38 14.77 8.23
N ASP A 250 -26.00 15.91 8.50
CA ASP A 250 -25.91 16.53 9.84
C ASP A 250 -26.75 15.72 10.86
N ALA A 251 -27.92 15.20 10.48
CA ALA A 251 -28.71 14.32 11.34
C ALA A 251 -28.01 12.96 11.59
N VAL A 252 -27.38 12.38 10.56
CA VAL A 252 -26.59 11.14 10.70
C VAL A 252 -25.38 11.34 11.61
N LEU A 253 -24.73 12.51 11.54
CA LEU A 253 -23.61 12.84 12.42
C LEU A 253 -24.07 12.93 13.89
N ASP A 254 -25.21 13.57 14.17
CA ASP A 254 -25.76 13.68 15.52
C ASP A 254 -26.08 12.27 16.07
N ASP A 255 -26.72 11.39 15.29
CA ASP A 255 -26.98 9.99 15.64
C ASP A 255 -25.69 9.18 15.88
N LEU A 256 -24.64 9.45 15.10
CA LEU A 256 -23.34 8.81 15.27
C LEU A 256 -22.68 9.24 16.59
N LEU A 257 -22.72 10.53 16.92
CA LEU A 257 -22.17 11.04 18.18
C LEU A 257 -22.93 10.50 19.39
N GLU A 258 -24.28 10.46 19.33
CA GLU A 258 -25.09 9.85 20.38
C GLU A 258 -24.77 8.36 20.59
N THR A 259 -24.41 7.64 19.51
CA THR A 259 -24.07 6.21 19.58
C THR A 259 -22.85 5.97 20.48
N PHE A 260 -21.91 6.90 20.58
CA PHE A 260 -20.74 6.78 21.44
C PHE A 260 -20.99 7.14 22.91
N GLU A 261 -22.11 7.79 23.22
CA GLU A 261 -22.50 8.09 24.59
C GLU A 261 -23.14 6.92 25.32
N VAL A 262 -23.54 5.87 24.59
CA VAL A 262 -24.23 4.70 25.12
C VAL A 262 -23.37 3.44 24.97
N GLU A 263 -22.88 2.93 26.09
CA GLU A 263 -22.29 1.58 26.15
C GLU A 263 -23.39 0.52 26.03
N ALA A 264 -23.63 0.01 24.84
CA ALA A 264 -24.61 -1.05 24.58
C ALA A 264 -24.06 -2.09 23.58
N ASP A 265 -24.57 -3.32 23.68
CA ASP A 265 -24.32 -4.36 22.70
C ASP A 265 -24.74 -3.87 21.30
N GLY A 266 -23.82 -4.00 20.32
CA GLY A 266 -24.07 -3.58 18.93
C GLY A 266 -23.67 -2.14 18.60
N THR A 267 -23.14 -1.36 19.54
CA THR A 267 -22.67 0.03 19.34
C THR A 267 -21.68 0.12 18.18
N VAL A 268 -20.70 -0.78 18.08
CA VAL A 268 -19.69 -0.79 17.01
C VAL A 268 -20.34 -0.97 15.63
N GLY A 269 -21.26 -1.92 15.49
CA GLY A 269 -21.96 -2.15 14.22
C GLY A 269 -22.88 -0.99 13.82
N ARG A 270 -23.51 -0.32 14.79
CA ARG A 270 -24.32 0.89 14.54
C ARG A 270 -23.44 2.04 14.11
N ALA A 271 -22.34 2.30 14.83
CA ALA A 271 -21.39 3.34 14.49
C ALA A 271 -20.81 3.15 13.07
N GLY A 272 -20.42 1.92 12.70
CA GLY A 272 -19.93 1.62 11.35
C GLY A 272 -20.97 1.93 10.26
N ARG A 273 -22.24 1.56 10.45
CA ARG A 273 -23.32 1.88 9.50
C ARG A 273 -23.53 3.39 9.37
N LEU A 274 -23.66 4.10 10.50
CA LEU A 274 -23.86 5.55 10.51
C LEU A 274 -22.68 6.29 9.88
N THR A 275 -21.43 5.82 10.09
CA THR A 275 -20.25 6.39 9.42
C THR A 275 -20.34 6.21 7.90
N ALA A 276 -20.71 5.02 7.43
CA ALA A 276 -20.89 4.77 6.00
C ALA A 276 -21.99 5.64 5.39
N GLU A 277 -23.14 5.77 6.09
CA GLU A 277 -24.27 6.59 5.69
C GLU A 277 -23.91 8.09 5.66
N TYR A 278 -23.18 8.59 6.68
CA TYR A 278 -22.67 9.95 6.71
C TYR A 278 -21.81 10.28 5.49
N LEU A 279 -20.88 9.40 5.14
CA LEU A 279 -20.00 9.60 3.99
C LEU A 279 -20.76 9.50 2.66
N ALA A 280 -21.70 8.56 2.52
CA ALA A 280 -22.50 8.39 1.32
C ALA A 280 -23.44 9.57 1.06
N SER A 281 -23.97 10.19 2.11
CA SER A 281 -24.81 11.39 2.04
C SER A 281 -24.05 12.70 1.82
N GLY A 282 -22.72 12.65 1.64
CA GLY A 282 -21.86 13.78 1.33
C GLY A 282 -21.25 14.46 2.55
N GLY A 283 -21.25 13.79 3.70
CA GLY A 283 -20.56 14.25 4.91
C GLY A 283 -19.04 14.37 4.72
N ALA A 284 -18.42 15.42 5.26
CA ALA A 284 -16.99 15.65 5.12
C ALA A 284 -16.19 14.80 6.13
N PRO A 285 -15.16 14.03 5.72
CA PRO A 285 -14.36 13.19 6.63
C PRO A 285 -13.61 13.95 7.74
N ALA A 286 -13.48 15.27 7.61
CA ALA A 286 -12.71 16.11 8.54
C ALA A 286 -13.58 16.85 9.59
N ARG A 287 -14.83 16.44 9.80
CA ARG A 287 -15.69 16.98 10.87
C ARG A 287 -15.57 16.24 12.18
#